data_844390f09705774d3eae358ce0a9c50c
#
_entry.id   844390f09705774d3eae358ce0a9c50c
#
_cell.length_a   1.000
_cell.length_b   1.000
_cell.length_c   1.000
_cell.angle_alpha   90.00
_cell.angle_beta   90.00
_cell.angle_gamma   90.00
#
_symmetry.space_group_name_H-M   'P 1'
#
loop_
_entity.id
_entity.type
_entity.pdbx_description
1 polymer ?
#
loop_
_entity_poly.entity_id
_entity_poly.type
_entity_poly.pdbx_seq_one_letter_code
_entity_poly.pdbx_strand_id
1 'polypeptide(L)'
;MKPSSLACCLSLLLLGVVPLAQAQDEEAAASPFSGTFAVTSDYLFRGISQTNEEPAFQAGLTYKTPFGLYIGTWTSNVDYGAGDPDWEVDGFVGYNTDLGTNFNFDVMVNRYQYLGAGASNYAELITKTTFLKTYSLTVAYTNDLYGTKTDGYYYALDANWSLPYDFTFGAHAGHSVYTSSLSQVDHDYNDFGVNVGKAFGPLGLSVGYYDTSEAAEFGFGRQNSQNHLVATATVTWP
;
A
#
# COMPACT_ATOMS: atom_id res chain seq x y z
N MET A 1 18.15 25.84 20.48
CA MET A 1 17.98 24.61 19.68
C MET A 1 16.58 24.10 19.99
N LYS A 2 15.63 24.30 19.09
CA LYS A 2 14.24 23.81 19.22
C LYS A 2 14.14 22.50 18.44
N PRO A 3 13.44 21.48 18.92
CA PRO A 3 13.25 20.25 18.16
C PRO A 3 12.31 20.52 16.98
N SER A 4 12.76 20.18 15.78
CA SER A 4 11.94 20.18 14.57
C SER A 4 10.90 19.06 14.67
N SER A 5 9.62 19.43 14.64
CA SER A 5 8.51 18.49 14.55
C SER A 5 8.57 17.73 13.23
N LEU A 6 8.82 16.42 13.31
CA LEU A 6 8.81 15.52 12.18
C LEU A 6 7.38 15.31 11.69
N ALA A 7 7.10 15.72 10.47
CA ALA A 7 5.92 15.26 9.75
C ALA A 7 6.10 13.78 9.42
N CYS A 8 5.35 12.94 10.12
CA CYS A 8 5.36 11.49 9.91
C CYS A 8 4.48 11.15 8.70
N CYS A 9 5.10 10.78 7.58
CA CYS A 9 4.38 10.28 6.41
C CYS A 9 3.75 8.92 6.76
N LEU A 10 2.43 8.88 6.82
CA LEU A 10 1.66 7.66 6.95
C LEU A 10 1.76 6.92 5.62
N SER A 11 2.64 5.93 5.56
CA SER A 11 2.74 5.07 4.38
C SER A 11 1.71 3.95 4.53
N LEU A 12 0.50 4.16 4.00
CA LEU A 12 -0.39 3.04 3.71
C LEU A 12 0.33 2.11 2.74
N LEU A 13 0.17 0.82 2.93
CA LEU A 13 0.64 -0.24 2.03
C LEU A 13 -0.18 -0.24 0.74
N LEU A 14 -0.14 0.86 0.02
CA LEU A 14 -0.62 0.97 -1.35
C LEU A 14 0.64 1.05 -2.21
N LEU A 15 0.88 0.04 -2.99
CA LEU A 15 1.86 0.07 -4.07
C LEU A 15 1.59 1.32 -4.91
N GLY A 16 2.49 2.29 -4.86
CA GLY A 16 2.43 3.47 -5.72
C GLY A 16 2.19 4.83 -5.05
N VAL A 17 1.95 4.92 -3.73
CA VAL A 17 1.84 6.25 -3.10
C VAL A 17 3.24 6.81 -2.83
N VAL A 18 3.64 7.74 -3.65
CA VAL A 18 4.85 8.54 -3.45
C VAL A 18 4.64 9.41 -2.19
N PRO A 19 5.50 9.35 -1.16
CA PRO A 19 5.39 10.27 -0.03
C PRO A 19 5.65 11.69 -0.53
N LEU A 20 4.61 12.52 -0.54
CA LEU A 20 4.74 13.95 -0.84
C LEU A 20 5.52 14.62 0.27
N ALA A 21 6.67 15.19 -0.05
CA ALA A 21 7.39 16.10 0.83
C ALA A 21 6.53 17.37 0.98
N GLN A 22 5.94 17.57 2.16
CA GLN A 22 5.20 18.82 2.44
C GLN A 22 6.20 19.96 2.63
N ALA A 23 6.02 21.02 1.84
CA ALA A 23 6.63 22.31 2.12
C ALA A 23 5.99 22.87 3.40
N GLN A 24 6.81 23.23 4.38
CA GLN A 24 6.36 23.83 5.63
C GLN A 24 6.08 25.33 5.40
N ASP A 25 4.82 25.72 5.55
CA ASP A 25 4.44 27.07 5.92
C ASP A 25 3.71 27.03 7.28
N GLU A 26 4.17 27.90 8.20
CA GLU A 26 3.67 28.29 9.52
C GLU A 26 2.67 27.39 10.28
N GLU A 27 3.05 27.13 11.50
CA GLU A 27 2.47 26.47 12.68
C GLU A 27 0.93 26.64 12.88
N ALA A 28 0.13 26.11 11.97
CA ALA A 28 -1.20 25.65 12.32
C ALA A 28 -1.05 24.25 12.92
N ALA A 29 -1.67 23.96 14.07
CA ALA A 29 -1.68 22.62 14.66
C ALA A 29 -2.09 21.62 13.57
N ALA A 30 -1.18 20.69 13.22
CA ALA A 30 -1.42 19.75 12.16
C ALA A 30 -2.75 19.02 12.41
N SER A 31 -3.61 18.97 11.40
CA SER A 31 -4.88 18.26 11.49
C SER A 31 -4.62 16.83 11.97
N PRO A 32 -5.38 16.29 12.93
CA PRO A 32 -5.30 14.88 13.27
C PRO A 32 -5.89 13.98 12.17
N PHE A 33 -6.59 14.56 11.21
CA PHE A 33 -7.14 13.86 10.04
C PHE A 33 -6.25 14.07 8.83
N SER A 34 -6.04 13.02 8.09
CA SER A 34 -5.44 13.06 6.75
C SER A 34 -6.27 12.21 5.80
N GLY A 35 -6.27 12.58 4.54
CA GLY A 35 -7.02 11.85 3.52
C GLY A 35 -6.28 11.79 2.20
N THR A 36 -6.66 10.81 1.40
CA THR A 36 -6.15 10.61 0.04
C THR A 36 -7.30 10.34 -0.90
N PHE A 37 -7.15 10.83 -2.13
CA PHE A 37 -7.95 10.41 -3.26
C PHE A 37 -7.01 10.14 -4.42
N ALA A 38 -7.15 8.98 -5.06
CA ALA A 38 -6.31 8.61 -6.19
C ALA A 38 -7.13 8.06 -7.34
N VAL A 39 -6.60 8.27 -8.55
CA VAL A 39 -7.02 7.58 -9.77
C VAL A 39 -5.79 6.91 -10.33
N THR A 40 -5.86 5.61 -10.52
CA THR A 40 -4.78 4.80 -11.09
C THR A 40 -5.28 4.06 -12.33
N SER A 41 -4.39 3.83 -13.30
CA SER A 41 -4.74 3.07 -14.50
C SER A 41 -4.96 1.59 -14.23
N ASP A 42 -4.47 1.08 -13.08
CA ASP A 42 -4.64 -0.28 -12.60
C ASP A 42 -4.39 -0.30 -11.09
N TYR A 43 -5.14 -1.08 -10.33
CA TYR A 43 -4.89 -1.29 -8.91
C TYR A 43 -4.10 -2.58 -8.71
N LEU A 44 -2.84 -2.45 -8.34
CA LEU A 44 -1.98 -3.60 -8.04
C LEU A 44 -1.90 -3.85 -6.53
N PHE A 45 -2.14 -5.09 -6.11
CA PHE A 45 -1.87 -5.58 -4.76
C PHE A 45 -0.81 -6.68 -4.82
N ARG A 46 0.38 -6.41 -4.29
CA ARG A 46 1.55 -7.33 -4.36
C ARG A 46 1.84 -7.79 -5.79
N GLY A 47 1.83 -6.84 -6.73
CA GLY A 47 2.08 -7.07 -8.14
C GLY A 47 0.89 -7.65 -8.94
N ILE A 48 -0.23 -7.98 -8.27
CA ILE A 48 -1.42 -8.58 -8.91
C ILE A 48 -2.47 -7.52 -9.15
N SER A 49 -2.97 -7.42 -10.39
CA SER A 49 -4.09 -6.53 -10.73
C SER A 49 -5.36 -6.95 -9.99
N GLN A 50 -5.99 -5.97 -9.34
CA GLN A 50 -7.25 -6.11 -8.62
C GLN A 50 -8.42 -5.55 -9.44
N THR A 51 -8.14 -4.96 -10.59
CA THR A 51 -9.14 -4.32 -11.46
C THR A 51 -9.09 -4.84 -12.90
N ASN A 52 -8.51 -6.03 -13.09
CA ASN A 52 -8.41 -6.66 -14.41
C ASN A 52 -7.80 -5.73 -15.48
N GLU A 53 -6.75 -4.96 -15.07
CA GLU A 53 -6.03 -3.94 -15.85
C GLU A 53 -6.89 -2.71 -16.21
N GLU A 54 -8.01 -2.49 -15.52
CA GLU A 54 -8.89 -1.34 -15.71
C GLU A 54 -8.65 -0.27 -14.64
N PRO A 55 -9.05 0.99 -14.88
CA PRO A 55 -8.82 2.08 -13.93
C PRO A 55 -9.49 1.88 -12.57
N ALA A 56 -8.80 2.28 -11.51
CA ALA A 56 -9.32 2.32 -10.16
C ALA A 56 -9.45 3.74 -9.60
N PHE A 57 -10.52 3.94 -8.80
CA PHE A 57 -10.77 5.11 -7.98
C PHE A 57 -10.59 4.72 -6.52
N GLN A 58 -9.69 5.38 -5.84
CA GLN A 58 -9.27 5.04 -4.49
C GLN A 58 -9.44 6.22 -3.56
N ALA A 59 -9.89 5.97 -2.34
CA ALA A 59 -10.01 6.99 -1.32
C ALA A 59 -9.62 6.45 0.05
N GLY A 60 -8.97 7.27 0.87
CA GLY A 60 -8.57 6.93 2.22
C GLY A 60 -8.80 8.07 3.19
N LEU A 61 -9.13 7.74 4.45
CA LEU A 61 -9.24 8.68 5.55
C LEU A 61 -8.60 8.07 6.80
N THR A 62 -7.74 8.83 7.45
CA THR A 62 -7.04 8.42 8.67
C THR A 62 -7.17 9.49 9.74
N TYR A 63 -7.41 9.06 10.97
CA TYR A 63 -7.27 9.85 12.19
C TYR A 63 -6.05 9.36 12.95
N LYS A 64 -5.12 10.26 13.27
CA LYS A 64 -3.90 9.95 14.03
C LYS A 64 -3.83 10.78 15.30
N THR A 65 -3.57 10.10 16.42
CA THR A 65 -3.34 10.75 17.71
C THR A 65 -1.92 11.29 17.84
N PRO A 66 -1.67 12.28 18.70
CA PRO A 66 -0.32 12.82 18.94
C PRO A 66 0.68 11.79 19.50
N PHE A 67 0.21 10.69 20.09
CA PHE A 67 1.04 9.64 20.67
C PHE A 67 1.23 8.43 19.76
N GLY A 68 0.81 8.52 18.48
CA GLY A 68 1.13 7.56 17.45
C GLY A 68 0.06 6.51 17.13
N LEU A 69 -1.00 6.38 17.93
CA LEU A 69 -2.14 5.52 17.55
C LEU A 69 -2.90 6.15 16.38
N TYR A 70 -3.36 5.31 15.46
CA TYR A 70 -4.21 5.75 14.34
C TYR A 70 -5.29 4.73 14.02
N ILE A 71 -6.35 5.22 13.42
CA ILE A 71 -7.45 4.43 12.84
C ILE A 71 -7.83 5.04 11.51
N GLY A 72 -8.23 4.21 10.56
CA GLY A 72 -8.67 4.72 9.26
C GLY A 72 -9.45 3.71 8.45
N THR A 73 -9.82 4.16 7.27
CA THR A 73 -10.47 3.36 6.24
C THR A 73 -9.91 3.71 4.88
N TRP A 74 -9.95 2.74 4.00
CA TRP A 74 -9.60 2.91 2.59
C TRP A 74 -10.57 2.13 1.71
N THR A 75 -10.74 2.54 0.46
CA THR A 75 -11.62 1.88 -0.50
C THR A 75 -11.11 2.02 -1.93
N SER A 76 -11.42 1.01 -2.75
CA SER A 76 -11.19 1.00 -4.20
C SER A 76 -12.29 0.21 -4.89
N ASN A 77 -12.59 0.54 -6.15
CA ASN A 77 -13.26 -0.44 -6.98
C ASN A 77 -12.29 -1.59 -7.29
N VAL A 78 -12.83 -2.78 -7.47
CA VAL A 78 -12.15 -4.01 -7.87
C VAL A 78 -12.94 -4.70 -8.97
N ASP A 79 -12.29 -5.57 -9.75
CA ASP A 79 -12.92 -6.39 -10.79
C ASP A 79 -12.20 -7.74 -10.86
N TYR A 80 -12.87 -8.78 -10.38
CA TYR A 80 -12.39 -10.17 -10.45
C TYR A 80 -13.22 -11.01 -11.44
N GLY A 81 -14.14 -10.38 -12.18
CA GLY A 81 -15.02 -11.02 -13.16
C GLY A 81 -16.50 -10.97 -12.80
N ALA A 82 -17.32 -11.61 -13.61
CA ALA A 82 -18.78 -11.51 -13.48
C ALA A 82 -19.30 -12.17 -12.20
N GLY A 83 -20.00 -11.38 -11.36
CA GLY A 83 -20.62 -11.83 -10.11
C GLY A 83 -19.73 -11.70 -8.89
N ASP A 84 -18.53 -11.16 -9.05
CA ASP A 84 -17.57 -10.87 -7.99
C ASP A 84 -17.80 -9.46 -7.38
N PRO A 85 -17.15 -9.11 -6.27
CA PRO A 85 -17.31 -7.81 -5.65
C PRO A 85 -16.85 -6.69 -6.58
N ASP A 86 -17.59 -5.58 -6.58
CA ASP A 86 -17.21 -4.37 -7.31
C ASP A 86 -16.35 -3.41 -6.45
N TRP A 87 -16.34 -3.61 -5.13
CA TRP A 87 -15.68 -2.71 -4.17
C TRP A 87 -14.98 -3.46 -3.05
N GLU A 88 -13.78 -3.00 -2.77
CA GLU A 88 -13.02 -3.29 -1.55
C GLU A 88 -13.13 -2.12 -0.58
N VAL A 89 -13.39 -2.42 0.70
CA VAL A 89 -13.41 -1.45 1.80
C VAL A 89 -12.59 -1.99 2.95
N ASP A 90 -11.55 -1.28 3.30
CA ASP A 90 -10.65 -1.62 4.38
C ASP A 90 -10.93 -0.80 5.62
N GLY A 91 -10.80 -1.43 6.77
CA GLY A 91 -10.74 -0.76 8.06
C GLY A 91 -9.46 -1.15 8.79
N PHE A 92 -8.72 -0.17 9.29
CA PHE A 92 -7.46 -0.45 9.95
C PHE A 92 -7.27 0.33 11.24
N VAL A 93 -6.47 -0.24 12.13
CA VAL A 93 -5.98 0.38 13.35
C VAL A 93 -4.51 0.03 13.54
N GLY A 94 -3.71 1.01 13.95
CA GLY A 94 -2.28 0.79 14.11
C GLY A 94 -1.60 1.76 15.05
N TYR A 95 -0.31 1.54 15.20
CA TYR A 95 0.57 2.38 16.01
C TYR A 95 1.87 2.64 15.25
N ASN A 96 2.24 3.90 15.15
CA ASN A 96 3.44 4.36 14.47
C ASN A 96 4.31 5.16 15.43
N THR A 97 5.60 4.87 15.48
CA THR A 97 6.55 5.54 16.36
C THR A 97 7.95 5.63 15.75
N ASP A 98 8.67 6.69 16.08
CA ASP A 98 10.08 6.80 15.76
C ASP A 98 10.93 6.10 16.82
N LEU A 99 11.86 5.27 16.39
CA LEU A 99 12.87 4.60 17.20
C LEU A 99 14.22 5.30 16.99
N GLY A 100 14.41 6.40 17.71
CA GLY A 100 15.55 7.30 17.51
C GLY A 100 15.42 8.16 16.25
N THR A 101 16.54 8.54 15.65
CA THR A 101 16.57 9.48 14.50
C THR A 101 16.48 8.80 13.13
N ASN A 102 16.79 7.50 13.07
CA ASN A 102 17.00 6.80 11.82
C ASN A 102 15.96 5.74 11.52
N PHE A 103 15.22 5.28 12.52
CA PHE A 103 14.22 4.23 12.37
C PHE A 103 12.83 4.76 12.68
N ASN A 104 11.86 4.35 11.89
CA ASN A 104 10.44 4.45 12.18
C ASN A 104 9.86 3.04 12.17
N PHE A 105 8.98 2.73 13.13
CA PHE A 105 8.29 1.47 13.24
C PHE A 105 6.78 1.70 13.18
N ASP A 106 6.11 0.88 12.39
CA ASP A 106 4.68 0.85 12.23
C ASP A 106 4.15 -0.58 12.43
N VAL A 107 3.05 -0.72 13.15
CA VAL A 107 2.32 -1.98 13.27
C VAL A 107 0.83 -1.70 13.11
N MET A 108 0.16 -2.50 12.26
CA MET A 108 -1.23 -2.29 11.90
C MET A 108 -1.96 -3.63 11.77
N VAL A 109 -3.22 -3.66 12.17
CA VAL A 109 -4.17 -4.68 11.74
C VAL A 109 -5.07 -4.04 10.69
N ASN A 110 -5.09 -4.62 9.50
CA ASN A 110 -6.00 -4.26 8.40
C ASN A 110 -7.06 -5.33 8.22
N ARG A 111 -8.31 -4.92 8.05
CA ARG A 111 -9.45 -5.78 7.71
C ARG A 111 -9.89 -5.47 6.30
N TYR A 112 -9.64 -6.39 5.38
CA TYR A 112 -10.11 -6.34 4.00
C TYR A 112 -11.56 -6.81 3.94
N GLN A 113 -12.42 -6.05 3.28
CA GLN A 113 -13.84 -6.35 3.11
C GLN A 113 -14.25 -6.16 1.65
N TYR A 114 -14.67 -7.23 1.02
CA TYR A 114 -15.15 -7.27 -0.36
C TYR A 114 -16.68 -7.22 -0.37
N LEU A 115 -17.25 -6.09 -0.85
CA LEU A 115 -18.71 -5.89 -0.85
C LEU A 115 -19.36 -6.84 -1.83
N GLY A 116 -20.26 -7.71 -1.32
CA GLY A 116 -20.89 -8.76 -2.11
C GLY A 116 -20.22 -10.14 -2.01
N ALA A 117 -18.96 -10.20 -1.58
CA ALA A 117 -18.19 -11.44 -1.42
C ALA A 117 -17.64 -11.61 0.01
N GLY A 118 -18.50 -11.45 1.01
CA GLY A 118 -18.11 -11.45 2.44
C GLY A 118 -17.37 -12.72 2.91
N ALA A 119 -17.48 -13.83 2.18
CA ALA A 119 -16.70 -15.05 2.44
C ALA A 119 -15.18 -14.85 2.19
N SER A 120 -14.80 -13.89 1.36
CA SER A 120 -13.40 -13.56 1.05
C SER A 120 -12.79 -12.51 1.99
N ASN A 121 -13.55 -12.03 2.98
CA ASN A 121 -13.06 -11.04 3.93
C ASN A 121 -12.05 -11.64 4.90
N TYR A 122 -10.92 -10.97 5.09
CA TYR A 122 -9.88 -11.42 6.02
C TYR A 122 -9.17 -10.25 6.71
N ALA A 123 -8.32 -10.54 7.68
CA ALA A 123 -7.51 -9.55 8.36
C ALA A 123 -6.04 -9.92 8.29
N GLU A 124 -5.17 -8.91 8.21
CA GLU A 124 -3.72 -9.07 8.28
C GLU A 124 -3.13 -8.26 9.43
N LEU A 125 -2.13 -8.82 10.07
CA LEU A 125 -1.19 -8.09 10.90
C LEU A 125 -0.02 -7.68 10.01
N ILE A 126 0.24 -6.38 9.94
CA ILE A 126 1.25 -5.79 9.08
C ILE A 126 2.23 -5.01 9.94
N THR A 127 3.52 -5.24 9.75
CA THR A 127 4.58 -4.43 10.36
C THR A 127 5.46 -3.83 9.29
N LYS A 128 5.88 -2.58 9.50
CA LYS A 128 6.82 -1.88 8.61
C LYS A 128 7.89 -1.20 9.43
N THR A 129 9.13 -1.46 9.11
CA THR A 129 10.28 -0.76 9.67
C THR A 129 10.94 0.05 8.57
N THR A 130 11.05 1.37 8.77
CA THR A 130 11.71 2.27 7.82
C THR A 130 13.04 2.76 8.38
N PHE A 131 14.10 2.68 7.59
CA PHE A 131 15.44 3.13 7.91
C PHE A 131 15.84 4.31 7.02
N LEU A 132 16.41 5.36 7.65
CA LEU A 132 16.84 6.62 7.00
C LEU A 132 15.75 7.28 6.14
N LYS A 133 14.48 7.03 6.42
CA LYS A 133 13.32 7.50 5.62
C LYS A 133 13.35 7.04 4.15
N THR A 134 14.25 6.14 3.81
CA THR A 134 14.50 5.70 2.43
C THR A 134 14.20 4.23 2.24
N TYR A 135 14.64 3.37 3.17
CA TYR A 135 14.53 1.93 3.04
C TYR A 135 13.49 1.38 3.99
N SER A 136 12.63 0.51 3.53
CA SER A 136 11.62 -0.13 4.38
C SER A 136 11.63 -1.65 4.22
N LEU A 137 11.42 -2.33 5.35
CA LEU A 137 11.08 -3.74 5.40
C LEU A 137 9.63 -3.86 5.88
N THR A 138 8.80 -4.53 5.11
CA THR A 138 7.43 -4.86 5.47
C THR A 138 7.30 -6.36 5.70
N VAL A 139 6.56 -6.75 6.74
CA VAL A 139 6.16 -8.14 6.99
C VAL A 139 4.67 -8.13 7.29
N ALA A 140 3.90 -8.93 6.54
CA ALA A 140 2.48 -9.11 6.78
C ALA A 140 2.16 -10.59 7.02
N TYR A 141 1.14 -10.85 7.85
CA TYR A 141 0.67 -12.19 8.19
C TYR A 141 -0.85 -12.22 8.32
N THR A 142 -1.44 -13.24 7.76
CA THR A 142 -2.83 -13.63 8.00
C THR A 142 -2.93 -15.15 8.19
N ASN A 143 -3.90 -15.60 8.98
CA ASN A 143 -4.26 -17.01 9.10
C ASN A 143 -5.53 -17.39 8.34
N ASP A 144 -6.04 -16.47 7.52
CA ASP A 144 -7.31 -16.65 6.80
C ASP A 144 -7.31 -15.89 5.47
N LEU A 145 -6.25 -16.07 4.67
CA LEU A 145 -6.10 -15.39 3.38
C LEU A 145 -7.34 -15.61 2.50
N TYR A 146 -7.98 -14.52 2.08
CA TYR A 146 -9.22 -14.54 1.28
C TYR A 146 -10.34 -15.42 1.85
N GLY A 147 -10.41 -15.60 3.18
CA GLY A 147 -11.42 -16.45 3.83
C GLY A 147 -11.22 -17.95 3.63
N THR A 148 -10.07 -18.38 3.14
CA THR A 148 -9.77 -19.79 2.77
C THR A 148 -9.18 -20.60 3.92
N LYS A 149 -8.94 -19.97 5.09
CA LYS A 149 -8.23 -20.56 6.25
C LYS A 149 -6.80 -20.99 5.92
N THR A 150 -6.19 -20.30 4.96
CA THR A 150 -4.79 -20.47 4.57
C THR A 150 -3.94 -19.42 5.26
N ASP A 151 -2.83 -19.83 5.87
CA ASP A 151 -1.84 -18.88 6.36
C ASP A 151 -1.14 -18.21 5.16
N GLY A 152 -1.10 -16.89 5.17
CA GLY A 152 -0.37 -16.09 4.19
C GLY A 152 0.69 -15.23 4.88
N TYR A 153 1.88 -15.18 4.29
CA TYR A 153 2.95 -14.28 4.69
C TYR A 153 3.35 -13.43 3.48
N TYR A 154 3.71 -12.20 3.76
CA TYR A 154 4.30 -11.32 2.76
C TYR A 154 5.50 -10.59 3.32
N TYR A 155 6.57 -10.55 2.56
CA TYR A 155 7.81 -9.85 2.88
C TYR A 155 8.11 -8.88 1.75
N ALA A 156 8.40 -7.62 2.07
CA ALA A 156 8.79 -6.67 1.04
C ALA A 156 9.94 -5.76 1.49
N LEU A 157 10.79 -5.43 0.54
CA LEU A 157 11.82 -4.42 0.64
C LEU A 157 11.49 -3.29 -0.33
N ASP A 158 11.45 -2.09 0.21
CA ASP A 158 11.23 -0.87 -0.57
C ASP A 158 12.40 0.09 -0.39
N ALA A 159 12.67 0.86 -1.43
CA ALA A 159 13.57 2.00 -1.35
C ALA A 159 12.97 3.18 -2.11
N ASN A 160 12.92 4.35 -1.46
CA ASN A 160 12.36 5.57 -2.04
C ASN A 160 13.38 6.71 -1.89
N TRP A 161 13.85 7.24 -3.01
CA TRP A 161 14.82 8.33 -3.06
C TRP A 161 14.14 9.62 -3.52
N SER A 162 14.33 10.68 -2.74
CA SER A 162 14.00 12.04 -3.18
C SER A 162 15.04 12.53 -4.16
N LEU A 163 14.59 13.03 -5.30
CA LEU A 163 15.42 13.57 -6.38
C LEU A 163 15.21 15.10 -6.48
N PRO A 164 16.10 15.84 -7.16
CA PRO A 164 15.89 17.25 -7.43
C PRO A 164 14.57 17.53 -8.15
N TYR A 165 14.03 18.76 -7.95
CA TYR A 165 12.81 19.26 -8.60
C TYR A 165 11.54 18.49 -8.22
N ASP A 166 11.46 18.02 -6.96
CA ASP A 166 10.33 17.27 -6.40
C ASP A 166 10.01 15.95 -7.11
N PHE A 167 11.00 15.39 -7.79
CA PHE A 167 10.91 14.03 -8.29
C PHE A 167 11.23 13.01 -7.18
N THR A 168 10.67 11.83 -7.34
CA THR A 168 10.99 10.65 -6.53
C THR A 168 11.31 9.48 -7.44
N PHE A 169 12.14 8.56 -6.96
CA PHE A 169 12.36 7.27 -7.58
C PHE A 169 12.11 6.18 -6.53
N GLY A 170 11.28 5.21 -6.85
CA GLY A 170 10.97 4.07 -6.00
C GLY A 170 11.45 2.77 -6.62
N ALA A 171 11.88 1.83 -5.77
CA ALA A 171 12.15 0.44 -6.11
C ALA A 171 11.53 -0.47 -5.07
N HIS A 172 10.99 -1.60 -5.50
CA HIS A 172 10.26 -2.56 -4.70
C HIS A 172 10.65 -3.99 -5.07
N ALA A 173 10.71 -4.88 -4.06
CA ALA A 173 10.78 -6.31 -4.23
C ALA A 173 9.99 -6.98 -3.10
N GLY A 174 9.06 -7.86 -3.45
CA GLY A 174 8.19 -8.58 -2.54
C GLY A 174 8.25 -10.09 -2.73
N HIS A 175 7.80 -10.83 -1.70
CA HIS A 175 7.68 -12.27 -1.71
C HIS A 175 6.46 -12.70 -0.91
N SER A 176 5.52 -13.36 -1.58
CA SER A 176 4.31 -13.95 -0.99
C SER A 176 4.52 -15.44 -0.76
N VAL A 177 4.17 -15.92 0.46
CA VAL A 177 4.28 -17.32 0.88
C VAL A 177 2.92 -17.81 1.36
N TYR A 178 2.50 -18.97 0.90
CA TYR A 178 1.24 -19.62 1.26
C TYR A 178 1.49 -21.01 1.82
N THR A 179 0.82 -21.38 2.93
CA THR A 179 1.14 -22.60 3.68
C THR A 179 0.21 -23.78 3.41
N SER A 180 -0.77 -23.64 2.53
CA SER A 180 -1.67 -24.74 2.18
C SER A 180 -1.88 -24.88 0.67
N SER A 181 -2.05 -26.13 0.26
CA SER A 181 -2.32 -26.54 -1.13
C SER A 181 -3.79 -26.32 -1.53
N LEU A 182 -4.33 -25.13 -1.33
CA LEU A 182 -5.59 -24.77 -1.96
C LEU A 182 -5.32 -24.45 -3.42
N SER A 183 -5.93 -25.21 -4.31
CA SER A 183 -5.63 -25.32 -5.75
C SER A 183 -5.68 -24.04 -6.60
N GLN A 184 -5.82 -22.88 -6.01
CA GLN A 184 -5.84 -21.57 -6.67
C GLN A 184 -4.83 -20.56 -6.12
N VAL A 185 -4.16 -20.83 -4.98
CA VAL A 185 -3.23 -19.89 -4.33
C VAL A 185 -1.98 -20.62 -3.82
N ASP A 186 -1.61 -21.73 -4.40
CA ASP A 186 -0.60 -22.68 -3.87
C ASP A 186 0.83 -22.40 -4.36
N HIS A 187 1.10 -21.25 -4.90
CA HIS A 187 2.44 -20.95 -5.40
C HIS A 187 2.99 -19.67 -4.79
N ASP A 188 4.04 -19.84 -3.99
CA ASP A 188 4.84 -18.70 -3.56
C ASP A 188 5.34 -17.94 -4.79
N TYR A 189 5.22 -16.63 -4.77
CA TYR A 189 5.67 -15.81 -5.88
C TYR A 189 6.41 -14.56 -5.42
N ASN A 190 7.16 -13.97 -6.32
CA ASN A 190 7.83 -12.69 -6.11
C ASN A 190 7.14 -11.62 -6.93
N ASP A 191 7.15 -10.39 -6.41
CA ASP A 191 6.73 -9.19 -7.11
C ASP A 191 7.84 -8.14 -7.07
N PHE A 192 7.93 -7.33 -8.13
CA PHE A 192 8.96 -6.33 -8.33
C PHE A 192 8.35 -5.06 -8.92
N GLY A 193 8.95 -3.92 -8.61
CA GLY A 193 8.50 -2.69 -9.19
C GLY A 193 9.55 -1.58 -9.15
N VAL A 194 9.46 -0.69 -10.12
CA VAL A 194 10.16 0.60 -10.10
C VAL A 194 9.20 1.69 -10.52
N ASN A 195 9.31 2.86 -9.91
CA ASN A 195 8.45 3.99 -10.25
C ASN A 195 9.21 5.32 -10.20
N VAL A 196 8.69 6.28 -10.94
CA VAL A 196 9.09 7.68 -10.86
C VAL A 196 7.85 8.50 -10.56
N GLY A 197 7.95 9.40 -9.60
CA GLY A 197 6.88 10.30 -9.24
C GLY A 197 7.33 11.76 -9.24
N LYS A 198 6.36 12.67 -9.25
CA LYS A 198 6.57 14.11 -9.07
C LYS A 198 5.41 14.73 -8.29
N ALA A 199 5.75 15.59 -7.33
CA ALA A 199 4.78 16.35 -6.55
C ALA A 199 4.54 17.76 -7.15
N PHE A 200 3.29 18.21 -7.11
CA PHE A 200 2.81 19.54 -7.50
C PHE A 200 1.88 20.03 -6.38
N GLY A 201 2.47 20.45 -5.25
CA GLY A 201 1.69 20.74 -4.04
C GLY A 201 0.96 19.49 -3.54
N PRO A 202 -0.38 19.52 -3.36
CA PRO A 202 -1.14 18.35 -2.89
C PRO A 202 -1.33 17.26 -3.95
N LEU A 203 -1.03 17.54 -5.22
CA LEU A 203 -1.16 16.59 -6.33
C LEU A 203 0.18 15.87 -6.54
N GLY A 204 0.17 14.54 -6.43
CA GLY A 204 1.24 13.65 -6.85
C GLY A 204 0.88 12.94 -8.16
N LEU A 205 1.84 12.85 -9.08
CA LEU A 205 1.75 12.04 -10.28
C LEU A 205 2.86 11.00 -10.26
N SER A 206 2.56 9.77 -10.64
CA SER A 206 3.58 8.72 -10.76
C SER A 206 3.32 7.81 -11.97
N VAL A 207 4.42 7.22 -12.46
CA VAL A 207 4.38 6.13 -13.43
C VAL A 207 5.34 5.05 -12.93
N GLY A 208 4.88 3.80 -12.89
CA GLY A 208 5.65 2.65 -12.46
C GLY A 208 5.53 1.48 -13.40
N TYR A 209 6.59 0.67 -13.45
CA TYR A 209 6.61 -0.63 -14.08
C TYR A 209 6.69 -1.70 -12.98
N TYR A 210 5.80 -2.66 -13.04
CA TYR A 210 5.66 -3.73 -12.06
C TYR A 210 5.59 -5.06 -12.77
N ASP A 211 6.07 -6.11 -12.10
CA ASP A 211 6.07 -7.47 -12.65
C ASP A 211 6.04 -8.48 -11.51
N THR A 212 5.63 -9.71 -11.83
CA THR A 212 5.69 -10.84 -10.89
C THR A 212 6.47 -11.99 -11.49
N SER A 213 6.88 -12.96 -10.64
CA SER A 213 7.41 -14.23 -11.14
C SER A 213 6.30 -15.07 -11.78
N GLU A 214 6.65 -15.94 -12.74
CA GLU A 214 5.71 -16.82 -13.45
C GLU A 214 4.82 -17.67 -12.50
N ALA A 215 5.27 -17.91 -11.27
CA ALA A 215 4.50 -18.63 -10.27
C ALA A 215 3.16 -17.94 -9.93
N ALA A 216 3.07 -16.62 -10.03
CA ALA A 216 1.84 -15.88 -9.81
C ALA A 216 0.76 -16.18 -10.86
N GLU A 217 1.16 -16.52 -12.11
CA GLU A 217 0.22 -16.83 -13.20
C GLU A 217 -0.67 -18.03 -12.88
N PHE A 218 -0.19 -18.99 -12.09
CA PHE A 218 -0.95 -20.17 -11.71
C PHE A 218 -2.10 -19.85 -10.74
N GLY A 219 -1.91 -18.87 -9.84
CA GLY A 219 -2.93 -18.49 -8.86
C GLY A 219 -3.89 -17.43 -9.38
N PHE A 220 -3.39 -16.44 -10.11
CA PHE A 220 -4.11 -15.22 -10.45
C PHE A 220 -4.38 -15.03 -11.94
N GLY A 221 -3.86 -15.94 -12.78
CA GLY A 221 -3.95 -15.84 -14.23
C GLY A 221 -2.94 -14.85 -14.80
N ARG A 222 -2.52 -15.12 -16.03
CA ARG A 222 -1.45 -14.38 -16.69
C ARG A 222 -1.78 -12.89 -16.85
N GLN A 223 -3.00 -12.54 -17.22
CA GLN A 223 -3.40 -11.15 -17.43
C GLN A 223 -3.18 -10.30 -16.17
N ASN A 224 -3.57 -10.81 -15.01
CA ASN A 224 -3.52 -10.06 -13.75
C ASN A 224 -2.14 -10.10 -13.08
N SER A 225 -1.21 -10.95 -13.54
CA SER A 225 0.09 -11.19 -12.90
C SER A 225 1.30 -10.99 -13.79
N GLN A 226 1.11 -10.64 -15.05
CA GLN A 226 2.23 -10.25 -15.93
C GLN A 226 2.70 -8.82 -15.62
N ASN A 227 3.63 -8.30 -16.42
CA ASN A 227 4.13 -6.94 -16.28
C ASN A 227 3.04 -5.88 -16.54
N HIS A 228 2.98 -4.88 -15.65
CA HIS A 228 2.05 -3.76 -15.73
C HIS A 228 2.79 -2.43 -15.80
N LEU A 229 2.32 -1.51 -16.66
CA LEU A 229 2.71 -0.11 -16.65
C LEU A 229 1.56 0.70 -16.05
N VAL A 230 1.77 1.24 -14.84
CA VAL A 230 0.72 1.89 -14.07
C VAL A 230 1.01 3.38 -13.93
N ALA A 231 0.02 4.21 -14.26
CA ALA A 231 0.03 5.65 -14.04
C ALA A 231 -0.98 6.02 -12.94
N THR A 232 -0.56 6.81 -11.95
CA THR A 232 -1.39 7.21 -10.82
C THR A 232 -1.33 8.71 -10.60
N ALA A 233 -2.49 9.31 -10.33
CA ALA A 233 -2.65 10.67 -9.84
C ALA A 233 -3.26 10.62 -8.44
N THR A 234 -2.59 11.21 -7.45
CA THR A 234 -3.03 11.20 -6.04
C THR A 234 -3.15 12.63 -5.53
N VAL A 235 -4.24 12.95 -4.86
CA VAL A 235 -4.40 14.17 -4.07
C VAL A 235 -4.38 13.80 -2.59
N THR A 236 -3.53 14.48 -1.83
CA THR A 236 -3.42 14.30 -0.37
C THR A 236 -3.77 15.60 0.33
N TRP A 237 -4.53 15.51 1.42
CA TRP A 237 -4.81 16.66 2.31
C TRP A 237 -4.52 16.28 3.77
N PRO A 238 -4.05 17.27 4.57
CA PRO A 238 -3.85 17.12 6.02
C PRO A 238 -5.18 17.05 6.77
#